data_fae6da26ad965bc0e159f13965626d14
#
_entry.id   fae6da26ad965bc0e159f13965626d14
#
_cell.length_a   1.000
_cell.length_b   1.000
_cell.length_c   1.000
_cell.angle_alpha   90.00
_cell.angle_beta   90.00
_cell.angle_gamma   90.00
#
_symmetry.space_group_name_H-M   'P 1'
#
loop_
_entity.id
_entity.type
_entity.pdbx_description
1 polymer ?
#
loop_
_entity_poly.entity_id
_entity_poly.type
_entity_poly.pdbx_seq_one_letter_code
_entity_poly.pdbx_strand_id
1 'polypeptide(L)' 'MKFCFGDIVVVEENLIGVVVKSWITYSKGEKIRNYDVYVRMKNTIQNYREEEIERYMVRHKYLNEEELEYQYDVINGM' A
#
# COMPACT_ATOMS: atom_id res chain seq x y z
N MET A 1 -5.33 6.09 11.92
CA MET A 1 -4.60 5.77 10.68
C MET A 1 -5.60 5.58 9.55
N LYS A 2 -5.28 6.05 8.37
CA LYS A 2 -6.18 5.98 7.21
C LYS A 2 -6.20 4.57 6.60
N PHE A 3 -5.06 3.88 6.64
CA PHE A 3 -4.95 2.53 6.08
C PHE A 3 -4.59 1.53 7.16
N CYS A 4 -4.99 0.28 6.96
CA CYS A 4 -4.75 -0.81 7.91
C CYS A 4 -4.03 -1.96 7.22
N PHE A 5 -3.46 -2.84 8.03
CA PHE A 5 -2.86 -4.08 7.53
C PHE A 5 -3.84 -4.80 6.60
N GLY A 6 -3.35 -5.20 5.45
CA GLY A 6 -4.15 -5.92 4.47
C GLY A 6 -4.87 -5.06 3.45
N ASP A 7 -4.89 -3.74 3.64
CA ASP A 7 -5.52 -2.86 2.66
C ASP A 7 -4.76 -2.90 1.34
N ILE A 8 -5.52 -2.99 0.25
CA ILE A 8 -4.96 -2.93 -1.10
C ILE A 8 -4.89 -1.47 -1.50
N VAL A 9 -3.71 -1.04 -1.89
CA VAL A 9 -3.44 0.37 -2.19
C VAL A 9 -2.69 0.53 -3.50
N VAL A 10 -2.65 1.76 -3.99
CA VAL A 10 -1.89 2.13 -5.18
C VAL A 10 -0.80 3.10 -4.74
N VAL A 11 0.42 2.81 -5.15
CA VAL A 11 1.58 3.66 -4.88
C VAL A 11 2.29 3.98 -6.18
N GLU A 12 3.12 5.01 -6.17
CA GLU A 12 3.94 5.38 -7.33
C GLU A 12 3.12 5.42 -8.63
N GLU A 13 1.97 6.08 -8.56
CA GLU A 13 1.04 6.30 -9.67
C GLU A 13 0.21 5.08 -10.07
N ASN A 14 0.81 3.92 -10.23
CA ASN A 14 0.07 2.76 -10.75
C ASN A 14 0.53 1.40 -10.23
N LEU A 15 1.29 1.36 -9.16
CA LEU A 15 1.73 0.10 -8.61
C LEU A 15 0.79 -0.36 -7.50
N ILE A 16 0.38 -1.61 -7.56
CA ILE A 16 -0.45 -2.20 -6.52
C ILE A 16 0.43 -2.65 -5.37
N GLY A 17 -0.01 -2.37 -4.17
CA GLY A 17 0.65 -2.81 -2.97
C GLY A 17 -0.33 -3.21 -1.90
N VAL A 18 0.20 -3.80 -0.85
CA VAL A 18 -0.58 -4.23 0.31
C VAL A 18 0.08 -3.67 1.56
N VAL A 19 -0.70 -3.02 2.40
CA VAL A 19 -0.17 -2.46 3.65
C VAL A 19 0.16 -3.61 4.60
N VAL A 20 1.42 -3.66 5.04
CA VAL A 20 1.87 -4.71 5.95
C VAL A 20 2.26 -4.18 7.33
N LYS A 21 2.46 -2.89 7.47
CA LYS A 21 2.79 -2.27 8.75
C LYS A 21 2.46 -0.79 8.70
N SER A 22 2.10 -0.21 9.85
CA SER A 22 1.90 1.23 9.95
C SER A 22 2.41 1.72 11.30
N TRP A 23 2.93 2.95 11.33
CA TRP A 23 3.36 3.56 12.59
C TRP A 23 3.39 5.08 12.44
N ILE A 24 3.53 5.76 13.57
CA ILE A 24 3.53 7.21 13.62
C ILE A 24 4.89 7.69 14.12
N THR A 25 5.44 8.69 13.46
CA THR A 25 6.61 9.41 13.92
C THR A 25 6.26 10.87 14.10
N TYR A 26 7.11 11.59 14.83
CA TYR A 26 6.92 13.02 15.04
C TYR A 26 8.17 13.76 14.58
N SER A 27 7.96 14.84 13.85
CA SER A 27 9.05 15.68 13.37
C SER A 27 8.63 17.14 13.49
N LYS A 28 9.39 17.92 14.24
CA LYS A 28 9.11 19.34 14.43
C LYS A 28 7.68 19.59 14.92
N GLY A 29 7.19 18.73 15.80
CA GLY A 29 5.83 18.86 16.34
C GLY A 29 4.74 18.33 15.44
N GLU A 30 5.07 17.83 14.26
CA GLU A 30 4.08 17.27 13.35
C GLU A 30 4.03 15.76 13.45
N LYS A 31 2.81 15.24 13.36
CA LYS A 31 2.57 13.80 13.35
C LYS A 31 2.69 13.30 11.92
N ILE A 32 3.57 12.32 11.70
CA ILE A 32 3.78 11.72 10.39
C ILE A 32 3.31 10.27 10.45
N ARG A 33 2.39 9.90 9.56
CA ARG A 33 1.88 8.54 9.44
C ARG A 33 2.65 7.83 8.35
N ASN A 34 3.25 6.69 8.72
CA ASN A 34 4.11 5.91 7.84
C ASN A 34 3.53 4.54 7.62
N TYR A 35 3.76 3.99 6.44
CA TYR A 35 3.29 2.66 6.07
C TYR A 35 4.39 1.90 5.36
N ASP A 36 4.50 0.62 5.70
CA ASP A 36 5.28 -0.31 4.90
C ASP A 36 4.29 -1.01 3.98
N VAL A 37 4.59 -0.99 2.68
CA VAL A 37 3.73 -1.53 1.65
C VAL A 37 4.53 -2.55 0.83
N TYR A 38 4.00 -3.76 0.75
CA TYR A 38 4.57 -4.76 -0.15
C TYR A 38 4.13 -4.41 -1.56
N VAL A 39 5.09 -4.11 -2.42
CA VAL A 39 4.82 -3.71 -3.80
C VAL A 39 5.11 -4.91 -4.71
N ARG A 40 4.05 -5.47 -5.28
CA ARG A 40 4.14 -6.72 -6.05
C ARG A 40 5.12 -6.65 -7.21
N MET A 41 5.02 -5.60 -8.02
CA MET A 41 5.87 -5.47 -9.20
C MET A 41 7.36 -5.36 -8.86
N LYS A 42 7.65 -4.83 -7.70
CA LYS A 42 9.04 -4.68 -7.23
C LYS A 42 9.46 -5.85 -6.35
N ASN A 43 8.50 -6.67 -5.94
CA ASN A 43 8.72 -7.81 -5.05
C ASN A 43 9.51 -7.42 -3.80
N THR A 44 9.13 -6.29 -3.20
CA THR A 44 9.80 -5.77 -2.02
C THR A 44 8.86 -4.91 -1.20
N ILE A 45 9.23 -4.70 0.05
CA ILE A 45 8.48 -3.82 0.95
C ILE A 45 9.14 -2.46 0.91
N GLN A 46 8.33 -1.41 0.69
CA GLN A 46 8.82 -0.05 0.65
C GLN A 46 8.02 0.81 1.62
N ASN A 47 8.64 1.85 2.13
CA ASN A 47 8.01 2.78 3.05
C ASN A 47 7.40 3.95 2.28
N TYR A 48 6.16 4.30 2.66
CA TYR A 48 5.48 5.46 2.11
C TYR A 48 4.82 6.23 3.23
N ARG A 49 4.66 7.54 3.02
CA ARG A 49 3.86 8.36 3.90
C ARG A 49 2.42 8.28 3.45
N GLU A 50 1.49 8.59 4.35
CA GLU A 50 0.06 8.48 4.08
C GLU A 50 -0.37 9.22 2.81
N GLU A 51 0.17 10.41 2.59
CA GLU A 51 -0.18 11.22 1.42
C GLU A 51 0.34 10.67 0.10
N GLU A 52 1.24 9.67 0.15
CA GLU A 52 1.78 9.04 -1.05
C GLU A 52 0.98 7.81 -1.48
N ILE A 53 -0.05 7.45 -0.73
CA ILE A 53 -0.79 6.21 -0.92
C ILE A 53 -2.24 6.53 -1.27
N GLU A 54 -2.79 5.82 -2.26
CA GLU A 54 -4.21 5.87 -2.59
C GLU A 54 -4.83 4.51 -2.35
N ARG A 55 -6.08 4.48 -1.89
CA ARG A 55 -6.82 3.23 -1.79
C ARG A 55 -7.15 2.73 -3.19
N TYR A 56 -6.98 1.44 -3.44
CA TYR A 56 -7.38 0.88 -4.72
C TYR A 56 -8.87 1.07 -4.93
N MET A 57 -9.24 1.49 -6.14
CA MET A 57 -10.64 1.72 -6.53
C MET A 57 -10.84 1.24 -7.96
N VAL A 58 -12.09 0.96 -8.30
CA VAL A 58 -12.45 0.47 -9.64
C VAL A 58 -11.95 1.39 -10.75
N ARG A 59 -11.84 2.68 -10.48
CA ARG A 59 -11.35 3.66 -11.47
C ARG A 59 -9.87 3.47 -11.85
N HIS A 60 -9.13 2.64 -11.12
CA HIS A 60 -7.73 2.33 -11.47
C HIS A 60 -7.71 1.29 -12.59
N LYS A 61 -8.26 1.65 -13.75
CA LYS A 61 -8.44 0.72 -14.87
C LYS A 61 -7.14 0.25 -15.51
N TYR A 62 -6.08 0.98 -15.31
CA TYR A 62 -4.77 0.63 -15.85
C TYR A 62 -4.08 -0.47 -15.05
N LEU A 63 -4.66 -0.88 -13.94
CA LEU A 63 -4.08 -1.94 -13.11
C LEU A 63 -4.58 -3.29 -13.58
N ASN A 64 -3.68 -4.26 -13.55
CA ASN A 64 -3.94 -5.62 -13.99
C ASN A 64 -4.70 -6.39 -12.90
N GLU A 65 -5.82 -7.02 -13.25
CA GLU A 65 -6.61 -7.80 -12.29
C GLU A 65 -5.83 -8.99 -11.74
N GLU A 66 -5.01 -9.63 -12.55
CA GLU A 66 -4.18 -10.74 -12.08
C GLU A 66 -3.18 -10.26 -11.04
N GLU A 67 -2.64 -9.08 -11.23
CA GLU A 67 -1.74 -8.47 -10.27
C GLU A 67 -2.46 -8.26 -8.94
N LEU A 68 -3.67 -7.75 -8.98
CA LEU A 68 -4.46 -7.53 -7.78
C LEU A 68 -4.78 -8.85 -7.08
N GLU A 69 -5.18 -9.87 -7.83
CA GLU A 69 -5.47 -11.19 -7.27
C GLU A 69 -4.24 -11.78 -6.59
N TYR A 70 -3.10 -11.65 -7.22
CA TYR A 70 -1.86 -12.16 -6.66
C TYR A 70 -1.54 -11.48 -5.32
N GLN A 71 -1.69 -10.16 -5.25
CA GLN A 71 -1.47 -9.41 -4.02
C GLN A 71 -2.40 -9.89 -2.91
N TYR A 72 -3.65 -10.11 -3.27
CA TYR A 72 -4.65 -10.59 -2.33
C TYR A 72 -4.27 -11.97 -1.79
N ASP A 73 -3.81 -12.86 -2.67
CA ASP A 73 -3.41 -14.21 -2.30
C ASP A 73 -2.19 -14.20 -1.38
N VAL A 74 -1.25 -13.30 -1.59
CA VAL A 74 -0.08 -13.16 -0.72
C VAL A 74 -0.53 -12.90 0.73
N ILE A 75 -1.59 -12.12 0.90
CA ILE A 75 -2.11 -11.79 2.23
C ILE A 75 -2.97 -12.90 2.81
N ASN A 76 -3.86 -13.46 2.00
CA ASN A 76 -4.91 -14.36 2.49
C ASN A 76 -4.63 -15.84 2.25
N GLY A 77 -3.80 -16.17 1.30
CA GLY A 77 -3.49 -17.55 0.93
C GLY A 77 -2.30 -18.16 1.64
N MET A 78 -1.66 -17.38 2.45
CA MET A 78 -0.44 -17.81 3.12
C MET A 78 -0.73 -18.38 4.52
#